data_cfa1311d7817ded524ba1aa34bdc3f71
#
_entry.id   cfa1311d7817ded524ba1aa34bdc3f71
#
_cell.length_a   1.000
_cell.length_b   1.000
_cell.length_c   1.000
_cell.angle_alpha   90.00
_cell.angle_beta   90.00
_cell.angle_gamma   90.00
#
_symmetry.space_group_name_H-M   'P 1'
#
loop_
_entity.id
_entity.type
_entity.pdbx_description
1 polymer ?
#
loop_
_entity_poly.entity_id
_entity_poly.type
_entity_poly.pdbx_seq_one_letter_code
_entity_poly.pdbx_strand_id
1 'polypeptide(L)'
;VNALSSSKIKEIFQKRGWLKIENIKDNNLLKFQYKFLEVNIYWNNFDKILLKSRCCISMAGTAAEQAIGLGKPVIQIEGKGPQFTKTFAEAQRRLLGKYVFCASNYKDKNDQINQTIKLIIKISQSILTPSVEEFILYP
;
A
#
# COMPACT_ATOMS: atom_id res chain seq x y z
N VAL A 1 -11.78 2.11 -14.78
CA VAL A 1 -10.43 1.53 -14.57
C VAL A 1 -10.56 0.03 -14.76
N ASN A 2 -9.95 -0.52 -15.81
CA ASN A 2 -9.95 -1.98 -16.02
C ASN A 2 -9.11 -2.62 -14.92
N ALA A 3 -9.76 -3.23 -13.94
CA ALA A 3 -9.09 -4.04 -12.95
C ALA A 3 -8.36 -5.21 -13.65
N LEU A 4 -7.17 -5.54 -13.20
CA LEU A 4 -6.46 -6.72 -13.70
C LEU A 4 -7.33 -7.96 -13.47
N SER A 5 -7.50 -8.77 -14.50
CA SER A 5 -8.21 -10.05 -14.37
C SER A 5 -7.46 -10.99 -13.43
N SER A 6 -8.20 -11.87 -12.76
CA SER A 6 -7.59 -12.87 -11.87
C SER A 6 -6.59 -13.77 -12.59
N SER A 7 -6.80 -14.07 -13.87
CA SER A 7 -5.85 -14.83 -14.70
C SER A 7 -4.53 -14.08 -14.90
N LYS A 8 -4.60 -12.78 -15.19
CA LYS A 8 -3.39 -11.95 -15.36
C LYS A 8 -2.60 -11.79 -14.06
N ILE A 9 -3.29 -11.67 -12.95
CA ILE A 9 -2.65 -11.62 -11.63
C ILE A 9 -1.92 -12.94 -11.35
N LYS A 10 -2.57 -14.08 -11.58
CA LYS A 10 -1.95 -15.40 -11.42
C LYS A 10 -0.67 -15.52 -12.26
N GLU A 11 -0.72 -15.17 -13.54
CA GLU A 11 0.43 -15.17 -14.44
C GLU A 11 1.60 -14.32 -13.89
N ILE A 12 1.31 -13.10 -13.43
CA ILE A 12 2.34 -12.20 -12.89
C ILE A 12 3.02 -12.78 -11.66
N PHE A 13 2.26 -13.34 -10.73
CA PHE A 13 2.79 -13.92 -9.50
C PHE A 13 3.59 -15.20 -9.78
N GLN A 14 3.05 -16.10 -10.62
CA GLN A 14 3.73 -17.35 -10.97
C GLN A 14 5.04 -17.12 -11.71
N LYS A 15 5.11 -16.16 -12.65
CA LYS A 15 6.36 -15.76 -13.31
C LYS A 15 7.45 -15.26 -12.35
N ARG A 16 7.07 -14.84 -11.15
CA ARG A 16 7.99 -14.39 -10.10
C ARG A 16 8.23 -15.45 -9.02
N GLY A 17 7.84 -16.68 -9.25
CA GLY A 17 8.06 -17.80 -8.34
C GLY A 17 7.12 -17.88 -7.14
N TRP A 18 6.02 -17.12 -7.15
CA TRP A 18 4.99 -17.22 -6.13
C TRP A 18 4.11 -18.45 -6.39
N LEU A 19 3.82 -19.19 -5.34
CA LEU A 19 2.92 -20.34 -5.38
C LEU A 19 1.50 -19.88 -5.03
N LYS A 20 0.54 -20.23 -5.87
CA LYS A 20 -0.88 -20.01 -5.57
C LYS A 20 -1.33 -21.04 -4.53
N ILE A 21 -1.98 -20.58 -3.47
CA ILE A 21 -2.63 -21.46 -2.49
C ILE A 21 -4.01 -21.83 -3.05
N GLU A 22 -4.24 -23.12 -3.22
CA GLU A 22 -5.51 -23.68 -3.69
C GLU A 22 -6.47 -23.93 -2.49
N ASN A 23 -7.70 -24.32 -2.79
CA ASN A 23 -8.74 -24.67 -1.81
C ASN A 23 -9.24 -23.54 -0.92
N ILE A 24 -9.25 -22.32 -1.42
CA ILE A 24 -9.86 -21.19 -0.75
C ILE A 24 -11.35 -21.15 -1.13
N LYS A 25 -12.23 -21.19 -0.15
CA LYS A 25 -13.69 -21.16 -0.34
C LYS A 25 -14.23 -19.79 -0.80
N ASP A 26 -13.44 -18.72 -0.65
CA ASP A 26 -13.84 -17.37 -1.04
C ASP A 26 -13.44 -17.07 -2.48
N ASN A 27 -14.42 -16.96 -3.36
CA ASN A 27 -14.23 -16.65 -4.78
C ASN A 27 -13.65 -15.23 -5.01
N ASN A 28 -13.70 -14.35 -4.03
CA ASN A 28 -13.16 -12.99 -4.08
C ASN A 28 -11.73 -12.88 -3.55
N LEU A 29 -11.09 -14.00 -3.25
CA LEU A 29 -9.75 -14.06 -2.69
C LEU A 29 -8.81 -14.90 -3.58
N LEU A 30 -7.68 -14.32 -3.94
CA LEU A 30 -6.51 -15.08 -4.39
C LEU A 30 -5.42 -14.97 -3.34
N LYS A 31 -4.81 -16.10 -3.02
CA LYS A 31 -3.75 -16.20 -2.05
C LYS A 31 -2.48 -16.76 -2.68
N PHE A 32 -1.36 -16.09 -2.43
CA PHE A 32 -0.05 -16.49 -2.93
C PHE A 32 0.94 -16.55 -1.78
N GLN A 33 1.89 -17.48 -1.89
CA GLN A 33 2.97 -17.65 -0.94
C GLN A 33 4.32 -17.67 -1.67
N TYR A 34 5.29 -17.00 -1.09
CA TYR A 34 6.70 -17.07 -1.49
C TYR A 34 7.56 -17.13 -0.24
N LYS A 35 8.21 -18.28 -0.01
CA LYS A 35 8.93 -18.56 1.24
C LYS A 35 7.99 -18.36 2.45
N PHE A 36 8.35 -17.44 3.35
CA PHE A 36 7.55 -17.07 4.54
C PHE A 36 6.59 -15.88 4.31
N LEU A 37 6.58 -15.32 3.10
CA LEU A 37 5.70 -14.21 2.75
C LEU A 37 4.38 -14.73 2.20
N GLU A 38 3.31 -14.05 2.57
CA GLU A 38 1.97 -14.33 2.08
C GLU A 38 1.36 -13.05 1.49
N VAL A 39 0.70 -13.17 0.34
CA VAL A 39 -0.06 -12.08 -0.28
C VAL A 39 -1.48 -12.55 -0.52
N ASN A 40 -2.42 -11.78 -0.01
CA ASN A 40 -3.84 -11.96 -0.20
C ASN A 40 -4.38 -10.84 -1.10
N ILE A 41 -5.02 -11.21 -2.20
CA ILE A 41 -5.60 -10.28 -3.16
C ILE A 41 -7.11 -10.43 -3.10
N TYR A 42 -7.80 -9.36 -2.76
CA TYR A 42 -9.24 -9.32 -2.61
C TYR A 42 -9.88 -8.42 -3.65
N TRP A 43 -11.10 -8.77 -4.04
CA TRP A 43 -11.99 -7.91 -4.78
C TRP A 43 -13.16 -7.49 -3.88
N ASN A 44 -13.60 -6.24 -4.02
CA ASN A 44 -14.77 -5.69 -3.33
C ASN A 44 -14.71 -5.69 -1.78
N ASN A 45 -13.50 -5.68 -1.21
CA ASN A 45 -13.28 -5.68 0.24
C ASN A 45 -12.31 -4.58 0.70
N PHE A 46 -12.21 -3.48 -0.06
CA PHE A 46 -11.23 -2.44 0.18
C PHE A 46 -11.35 -1.82 1.59
N ASP A 47 -12.55 -1.48 2.00
CA ASP A 47 -12.88 -0.91 3.31
C ASP A 47 -12.46 -1.83 4.46
N LYS A 48 -12.81 -3.10 4.39
CA LYS A 48 -12.47 -4.10 5.42
C LYS A 48 -10.97 -4.35 5.52
N ILE A 49 -10.27 -4.37 4.37
CA ILE A 49 -8.82 -4.54 4.34
C ILE A 49 -8.15 -3.31 4.95
N LEU A 50 -8.60 -2.14 4.55
CA LEU A 50 -8.02 -0.88 5.01
C LEU A 50 -8.20 -0.70 6.52
N LEU A 51 -9.36 -1.03 7.07
CA LEU A 51 -9.60 -1.01 8.52
C LEU A 51 -8.65 -1.91 9.30
N LYS A 52 -8.34 -3.10 8.77
CA LYS A 52 -7.43 -4.08 9.39
C LYS A 52 -5.95 -3.82 9.12
N SER A 53 -5.63 -2.95 8.16
CA SER A 53 -4.24 -2.65 7.81
C SER A 53 -3.58 -1.76 8.86
N ARG A 54 -2.27 -1.85 8.98
CA ARG A 54 -1.46 -0.92 9.78
C ARG A 54 -1.05 0.32 9.01
N CYS A 55 -0.85 0.19 7.72
CA CYS A 55 -0.54 1.28 6.81
C CYS A 55 -1.10 0.95 5.42
N CYS A 56 -1.17 1.95 4.56
CA CYS A 56 -1.57 1.80 3.18
C CYS A 56 -0.38 2.16 2.27
N ILE A 57 -0.12 1.32 1.27
CA ILE A 57 0.77 1.67 0.16
C ILE A 57 -0.13 2.02 -1.02
N SER A 58 -0.07 3.24 -1.48
CA SER A 58 -0.99 3.73 -2.52
C SER A 58 -0.25 4.39 -3.67
N MET A 59 -0.76 4.15 -4.87
CA MET A 59 -0.41 4.89 -6.09
C MET A 59 -1.59 5.75 -6.59
N ALA A 60 -2.68 5.83 -5.81
CA ALA A 60 -3.90 6.56 -6.19
C ALA A 60 -4.31 7.54 -5.10
N GLY A 61 -4.80 8.73 -5.51
CA GLY A 61 -5.23 9.79 -4.61
C GLY A 61 -6.36 9.36 -3.69
N THR A 62 -7.47 8.87 -4.23
CA THR A 62 -8.66 8.48 -3.49
C THR A 62 -8.37 7.41 -2.42
N ALA A 63 -7.53 6.42 -2.73
CA ALA A 63 -7.15 5.40 -1.73
C ALA A 63 -6.31 6.01 -0.60
N ALA A 64 -5.46 6.98 -0.90
CA ALA A 64 -4.68 7.71 0.10
C ALA A 64 -5.59 8.55 1.02
N GLU A 65 -6.55 9.27 0.43
CA GLU A 65 -7.53 10.08 1.17
C GLU A 65 -8.36 9.24 2.15
N GLN A 66 -8.87 8.10 1.67
CA GLN A 66 -9.64 7.17 2.50
C GLN A 66 -8.80 6.57 3.63
N ALA A 67 -7.53 6.23 3.35
CA ALA A 67 -6.62 5.70 4.36
C ALA A 67 -6.33 6.73 5.46
N ILE A 68 -6.02 7.97 5.07
CA ILE A 68 -5.79 9.06 6.03
C ILE A 68 -7.05 9.36 6.84
N GLY A 69 -8.22 9.38 6.20
CA GLY A 69 -9.51 9.55 6.89
C GLY A 69 -9.81 8.47 7.95
N LEU A 70 -9.19 7.30 7.82
CA LEU A 70 -9.23 6.22 8.82
C LEU A 70 -8.02 6.22 9.77
N GLY A 71 -7.22 7.27 9.80
CA GLY A 71 -6.04 7.38 10.63
C GLY A 71 -4.89 6.44 10.25
N LYS A 72 -4.89 5.93 9.01
CA LYS A 72 -3.83 5.02 8.53
C LYS A 72 -2.73 5.79 7.84
N PRO A 73 -1.46 5.61 8.23
CA PRO A 73 -0.34 6.18 7.49
C PRO A 73 -0.31 5.66 6.05
N VAL A 74 0.01 6.54 5.12
CA VAL A 74 0.06 6.23 3.70
C VAL A 74 1.48 6.38 3.19
N ILE A 75 1.97 5.39 2.46
CA ILE A 75 3.21 5.45 1.70
C ILE A 75 2.84 5.54 0.23
N GLN A 76 3.18 6.65 -0.38
CA GLN A 76 3.00 6.85 -1.82
C GLN A 76 4.24 6.43 -2.58
N ILE A 77 4.02 5.68 -3.66
CA ILE A 77 5.08 5.24 -4.56
C ILE A 77 4.87 5.93 -5.91
N GLU A 78 5.91 6.59 -6.39
CA GLU A 78 5.91 7.14 -7.73
C GLU A 78 5.97 6.04 -8.79
N GLY A 79 5.28 6.26 -9.90
CA GLY A 79 5.21 5.32 -11.01
C GLY A 79 5.08 6.03 -12.35
N LYS A 80 4.61 5.30 -13.34
CA LYS A 80 4.32 5.84 -14.67
C LYS A 80 2.84 6.25 -14.75
N GLY A 81 2.59 7.48 -15.17
CA GLY A 81 1.23 8.00 -15.35
C GLY A 81 1.04 9.38 -14.70
N PRO A 82 0.02 10.13 -15.10
CA PRO A 82 -0.16 11.53 -14.70
C PRO A 82 -0.43 11.71 -13.20
N GLN A 83 -0.99 10.70 -12.53
CA GLN A 83 -1.29 10.73 -11.10
C GLN A 83 -0.24 10.01 -10.23
N PHE A 84 0.91 9.68 -10.80
CA PHE A 84 1.98 8.95 -10.12
C PHE A 84 3.31 9.67 -10.17
N THR A 85 3.28 10.98 -10.41
CA THR A 85 4.48 11.81 -10.47
C THR A 85 4.90 12.25 -9.06
N LYS A 86 6.17 12.61 -8.92
CA LYS A 86 6.69 13.20 -7.68
C LYS A 86 5.88 14.43 -7.25
N THR A 87 5.55 15.30 -8.20
CA THR A 87 4.73 16.51 -7.96
C THR A 87 3.36 16.15 -7.39
N PHE A 88 2.72 15.10 -7.90
CA PHE A 88 1.44 14.63 -7.37
C PHE A 88 1.58 14.10 -5.94
N ALA A 89 2.61 13.30 -5.67
CA ALA A 89 2.87 12.77 -4.33
C ALA A 89 3.14 13.89 -3.32
N GLU A 90 3.90 14.93 -3.71
CA GLU A 90 4.12 16.12 -2.89
C GLU A 90 2.84 16.93 -2.64
N ALA A 91 1.98 17.08 -3.67
CA ALA A 91 0.69 17.74 -3.53
C ALA A 91 -0.22 16.98 -2.55
N GLN A 92 -0.29 15.67 -2.67
CA GLN A 92 -1.03 14.81 -1.72
C GLN A 92 -0.49 14.95 -0.29
N ARG A 93 0.81 14.97 -0.11
CA ARG A 93 1.43 15.18 1.21
C ARG A 93 1.06 16.54 1.82
N ARG A 94 1.01 17.60 1.02
CA ARG A 94 0.60 18.94 1.49
C ARG A 94 -0.87 18.96 1.86
N LEU A 95 -1.72 18.28 1.09
CA LEU A 95 -3.16 18.22 1.29
C LEU A 95 -3.55 17.36 2.49
N LEU A 96 -2.96 16.17 2.60
CA LEU A 96 -3.35 15.13 3.55
C LEU A 96 -2.48 15.10 4.82
N GLY A 97 -1.41 15.92 4.84
CA GLY A 97 -0.61 16.15 6.04
C GLY A 97 0.52 15.16 6.29
N LYS A 98 1.02 15.17 7.52
CA LYS A 98 2.28 14.52 7.95
C LYS A 98 2.27 12.98 7.88
N TYR A 99 1.11 12.37 7.76
CA TYR A 99 0.97 10.92 7.68
C TYR A 99 1.06 10.35 6.25
N VAL A 100 1.29 11.21 5.25
CA VAL A 100 1.63 10.79 3.90
C VAL A 100 3.16 10.81 3.73
N PHE A 101 3.73 9.67 3.43
CA PHE A 101 5.15 9.44 3.27
C PHE A 101 5.47 9.13 1.82
N CYS A 102 6.55 9.68 1.31
CA CYS A 102 7.05 9.42 -0.04
C CYS A 102 8.54 9.14 0.00
N ALA A 103 9.00 8.17 -0.76
CA ALA A 103 10.41 8.08 -1.08
C ALA A 103 10.79 9.29 -1.95
N SER A 104 11.84 10.01 -1.57
CA SER A 104 12.30 11.22 -2.26
C SER A 104 13.79 11.18 -2.50
N ASN A 105 14.24 11.89 -3.56
CA ASN A 105 15.67 11.99 -3.89
C ASN A 105 16.37 10.65 -4.14
N TYR A 106 15.66 9.66 -4.69
CA TYR A 106 16.23 8.38 -5.09
C TYR A 106 16.96 8.51 -6.43
N LYS A 107 18.05 7.73 -6.58
CA LYS A 107 18.91 7.73 -7.75
C LYS A 107 18.34 6.89 -8.90
N ASP A 108 17.75 5.78 -8.55
CA ASP A 108 17.18 4.80 -9.48
C ASP A 108 16.00 4.04 -8.85
N LYS A 109 15.43 3.10 -9.60
CA LYS A 109 14.29 2.31 -9.16
C LYS A 109 14.59 1.42 -7.94
N ASN A 110 15.79 0.90 -7.83
CA ASN A 110 16.18 0.07 -6.69
C ASN A 110 16.31 0.91 -5.42
N ASP A 111 16.90 2.09 -5.56
CA ASP A 111 16.98 3.05 -4.44
C ASP A 111 15.59 3.51 -3.99
N GLN A 112 14.67 3.77 -4.91
CA GLN A 112 13.26 4.07 -4.60
C GLN A 112 12.62 2.94 -3.78
N ILE A 113 12.80 1.69 -4.21
CA ILE A 113 12.27 0.53 -3.50
C ILE A 113 12.88 0.42 -2.10
N ASN A 114 14.20 0.58 -1.98
CA ASN A 114 14.89 0.51 -0.70
C ASN A 114 14.44 1.61 0.27
N GLN A 115 14.25 2.84 -0.20
CA GLN A 115 13.71 3.92 0.61
C GLN A 115 12.26 3.63 1.04
N THR A 116 11.43 3.09 0.13
CA THR A 116 10.08 2.68 0.45
C THR A 116 10.04 1.60 1.54
N ILE A 117 10.92 0.60 1.45
CA ILE A 117 11.06 -0.45 2.47
C ILE A 117 11.45 0.15 3.83
N LYS A 118 12.41 1.08 3.86
CA LYS A 118 12.80 1.78 5.09
C LYS A 118 11.62 2.54 5.72
N LEU A 119 10.79 3.19 4.90
CA LEU A 119 9.58 3.87 5.37
C LEU A 119 8.57 2.88 5.96
N ILE A 120 8.34 1.75 5.32
CA ILE A 120 7.44 0.69 5.82
C ILE A 120 7.92 0.20 7.19
N ILE A 121 9.21 -0.11 7.33
CA ILE A 121 9.81 -0.57 8.59
C ILE A 121 9.63 0.48 9.68
N LYS A 122 9.99 1.75 9.39
CA LYS A 122 9.86 2.86 10.34
C LYS A 122 8.43 3.02 10.83
N ILE A 123 7.45 3.01 9.92
CA ILE A 123 6.03 3.14 10.26
C ILE A 123 5.57 1.95 11.10
N SER A 124 5.95 0.73 10.72
CA SER A 124 5.57 -0.48 11.45
C SER A 124 6.11 -0.46 12.88
N GLN A 125 7.31 0.04 13.10
CA GLN A 125 7.93 0.18 14.42
C GLN A 125 7.26 1.27 15.26
N SER A 126 6.93 2.42 14.69
CA SER A 126 6.28 3.52 15.40
C SER A 126 4.85 3.18 15.88
N ILE A 127 4.16 2.30 15.17
CA ILE A 127 2.82 1.82 15.56
C ILE A 127 2.91 0.80 16.73
N LEU A 128 4.06 0.15 16.92
CA LEU A 128 4.28 -0.79 18.02
C LEU A 128 4.59 -0.09 19.35
N THR A 129 4.95 1.18 19.32
CA THR A 129 5.08 2.03 20.51
C THR A 129 3.88 2.98 20.57
N PRO A 130 2.81 2.68 21.29
CA PRO A 130 1.67 3.57 21.41
C PRO A 130 2.06 4.76 22.28
N SER A 131 2.52 5.83 21.68
CA SER A 131 2.34 7.15 22.29
C SER A 131 0.87 7.50 22.10
N VAL A 132 0.11 7.38 23.16
CA VAL A 132 -1.37 7.55 23.20
C VAL A 132 -1.81 9.00 22.87
N GLU A 133 -0.90 9.91 22.53
CA GLU A 133 -1.16 11.34 22.52
C GLU A 133 -1.39 12.01 21.16
N GLU A 134 -1.42 11.30 20.04
CA GLU A 134 -1.52 11.97 18.73
C GLU A 134 -2.66 11.52 17.81
N PHE A 135 -3.73 10.95 18.31
CA PHE A 135 -4.97 10.80 17.53
C PHE A 135 -5.89 12.00 17.75
N ILE A 136 -5.50 13.16 17.28
CA ILE A 136 -6.45 14.26 17.13
C ILE A 136 -7.24 13.99 15.86
N LEU A 137 -8.44 13.47 16.02
CA LEU A 137 -9.48 13.51 15.00
C LEU A 137 -9.81 15.00 14.77
N TYR A 138 -9.49 15.53 13.60
CA TYR A 138 -10.06 16.78 13.17
C TYR A 138 -11.54 16.53 12.83
N PRO A 139 -12.44 17.39 13.31
CA PRO A 139 -13.86 17.34 12.97
C PRO A 139 -14.10 17.62 11.51
#